data_2bcb43e6173c3829967c77cea7c531dc
#
_entry.id   2bcb43e6173c3829967c77cea7c531dc
#
_cell.length_a   1.000
_cell.length_b   1.000
_cell.length_c   1.000
_cell.angle_alpha   90.00
_cell.angle_beta   90.00
_cell.angle_gamma   90.00
#
_symmetry.space_group_name_H-M   'P 1'
#
loop_
_entity.id
_entity.type
_entity.pdbx_description
1 polymer ?
#
loop_
_entity_poly.entity_id
_entity_poly.type
_entity_poly.pdbx_seq_one_letter_code
_entity_poly.pdbx_strand_id
1 'polypeptide(L)'
;LAQMEACFAGAKAERIDLSGYNTIENARDVEALRRALGFERWNVWGISYGSILGQAYINQDPAGIRAIVLDAIVPITPGAHFQRIGAHFQRDLDILAATCAAQPSCARAYPKLQERFKAAINKVKSQPIEVDAIDTEQFPAAKGWFFHDLIGGAPFAALYEQDNYPTLPALMDAV
;
A
#
# COMPACT_ATOMS: atom_id res chain seq x y z
N LEU A 1 18.20 -4.06 7.32
CA LEU A 1 19.31 -3.31 6.69
C LEU A 1 20.34 -4.26 6.08
N ALA A 2 20.92 -5.22 6.81
CA ALA A 2 21.96 -6.13 6.29
C ALA A 2 21.52 -6.91 5.02
N GLN A 3 20.27 -7.35 4.93
CA GLN A 3 19.75 -8.02 3.75
C GLN A 3 19.64 -7.08 2.53
N MET A 4 19.26 -5.83 2.75
CA MET A 4 19.25 -4.82 1.69
C MET A 4 20.65 -4.52 1.18
N GLU A 5 21.61 -4.35 2.10
CA GLU A 5 23.02 -4.13 1.76
C GLU A 5 23.59 -5.29 0.95
N ALA A 6 23.28 -6.54 1.33
CA ALA A 6 23.66 -7.73 0.59
C ALA A 6 23.04 -7.78 -0.83
N CYS A 7 21.76 -7.38 -0.97
CA CYS A 7 21.09 -7.29 -2.26
C CYS A 7 21.77 -6.25 -3.18
N PHE A 8 22.05 -5.06 -2.67
CA PHE A 8 22.77 -4.03 -3.43
C PHE A 8 24.18 -4.45 -3.81
N ALA A 9 24.91 -5.12 -2.89
CA ALA A 9 26.24 -5.65 -3.16
C ALA A 9 26.20 -6.73 -4.26
N GLY A 10 25.20 -7.62 -4.24
CA GLY A 10 24.95 -8.62 -5.30
C GLY A 10 24.71 -7.98 -6.65
N ALA A 11 23.77 -7.04 -6.74
CA ALA A 11 23.48 -6.31 -7.99
C ALA A 11 24.73 -5.62 -8.55
N LYS A 12 25.53 -5.00 -7.68
CA LYS A 12 26.80 -4.35 -8.07
C LYS A 12 27.83 -5.35 -8.58
N ALA A 13 27.94 -6.53 -7.95
CA ALA A 13 28.87 -7.58 -8.37
C ALA A 13 28.48 -8.15 -9.76
N GLU A 14 27.20 -8.25 -10.04
CA GLU A 14 26.65 -8.67 -11.33
C GLU A 14 26.61 -7.52 -12.38
N ARG A 15 27.11 -6.34 -12.03
CA ARG A 15 27.12 -5.14 -12.88
C ARG A 15 25.75 -4.71 -13.35
N ILE A 16 24.69 -4.94 -12.55
CA ILE A 16 23.35 -4.46 -12.81
C ILE A 16 23.29 -2.96 -12.54
N ASP A 17 22.91 -2.19 -13.53
CA ASP A 17 22.68 -0.75 -13.38
C ASP A 17 21.30 -0.51 -12.78
N LEU A 18 21.25 -0.30 -11.48
CA LEU A 18 20.00 -0.06 -10.76
C LEU A 18 19.35 1.30 -11.10
N SER A 19 20.06 2.23 -11.74
CA SER A 19 19.49 3.51 -12.17
C SER A 19 18.46 3.36 -13.29
N GLY A 20 18.54 2.26 -14.05
CA GLY A 20 17.55 1.90 -15.07
C GLY A 20 16.20 1.40 -14.52
N TYR A 21 16.12 1.11 -13.21
CA TYR A 21 14.87 0.62 -12.60
C TYR A 21 14.02 1.79 -12.08
N ASN A 22 13.40 2.50 -13.00
CA ASN A 22 12.53 3.65 -12.70
C ASN A 22 11.34 3.71 -13.65
N THR A 23 10.33 4.52 -13.34
CA THR A 23 9.07 4.61 -14.10
C THR A 23 9.28 5.05 -15.55
N ILE A 24 10.26 5.91 -15.82
CA ILE A 24 10.51 6.40 -17.18
C ILE A 24 11.10 5.30 -18.04
N GLU A 25 12.10 4.57 -17.52
CA GLU A 25 12.69 3.44 -18.24
C GLU A 25 11.65 2.32 -18.44
N ASN A 26 10.82 2.03 -17.43
CA ASN A 26 9.71 1.09 -17.59
C ASN A 26 8.74 1.52 -18.71
N ALA A 27 8.45 2.81 -18.85
CA ALA A 27 7.60 3.29 -19.94
C ALA A 27 8.25 3.09 -21.32
N ARG A 28 9.58 3.23 -21.43
CA ARG A 28 10.36 2.92 -22.64
C ARG A 28 10.35 1.42 -22.94
N ASP A 29 10.44 0.58 -21.92
CA ASP A 29 10.36 -0.87 -22.07
C ASP A 29 8.97 -1.29 -22.59
N VAL A 30 7.89 -0.65 -22.10
CA VAL A 30 6.52 -0.88 -22.61
C VAL A 30 6.40 -0.52 -24.10
N GLU A 31 7.00 0.61 -24.52
CA GLU A 31 7.09 0.98 -25.94
C GLU A 31 7.88 -0.05 -26.75
N ALA A 32 9.05 -0.45 -26.26
CA ALA A 32 9.91 -1.42 -26.92
C ALA A 32 9.19 -2.77 -27.07
N LEU A 33 8.47 -3.22 -26.04
CA LEU A 33 7.66 -4.43 -26.06
C LEU A 33 6.56 -4.36 -27.12
N ARG A 34 5.82 -3.23 -27.19
CA ARG A 34 4.80 -3.04 -28.22
C ARG A 34 5.36 -3.21 -29.63
N ARG A 35 6.51 -2.56 -29.88
CA ARG A 35 7.19 -2.63 -31.18
C ARG A 35 7.70 -4.03 -31.49
N ALA A 36 8.32 -4.70 -30.51
CA ALA A 36 8.84 -6.06 -30.66
C ALA A 36 7.73 -7.08 -30.99
N LEU A 37 6.52 -6.87 -30.45
CA LEU A 37 5.35 -7.68 -30.75
C LEU A 37 4.65 -7.30 -32.06
N GLY A 38 5.11 -6.27 -32.77
CA GLY A 38 4.56 -5.84 -34.06
C GLY A 38 3.24 -5.10 -33.98
N PHE A 39 2.83 -4.62 -32.81
CA PHE A 39 1.59 -3.83 -32.68
C PHE A 39 1.85 -2.37 -33.08
N GLU A 40 1.08 -1.87 -34.04
CA GLU A 40 1.08 -0.44 -34.35
C GLU A 40 0.55 0.36 -33.17
N ARG A 41 -0.60 -0.05 -32.61
CA ARG A 41 -1.23 0.53 -31.44
C ARG A 41 -1.89 -0.55 -30.60
N TRP A 42 -1.96 -0.34 -29.28
CA TRP A 42 -2.65 -1.23 -28.36
C TRP A 42 -3.50 -0.48 -27.33
N ASN A 43 -4.33 -1.21 -26.62
CA ASN A 43 -5.03 -0.70 -25.47
C ASN A 43 -4.18 -0.92 -24.22
N VAL A 44 -4.21 0.04 -23.31
CA VAL A 44 -3.49 0.00 -22.05
C VAL A 44 -4.50 0.05 -20.90
N TRP A 45 -4.31 -0.80 -19.90
CA TRP A 45 -5.00 -0.72 -18.63
C TRP A 45 -3.98 -0.72 -17.52
N GLY A 46 -3.95 0.39 -16.75
CA GLY A 46 -3.03 0.58 -15.63
C GLY A 46 -3.78 0.75 -14.33
N ILE A 47 -3.52 -0.11 -13.33
CA ILE A 47 -4.11 -0.03 -12.00
C ILE A 47 -3.04 0.31 -10.96
N SER A 48 -3.38 1.14 -9.95
CA SER A 48 -2.47 1.52 -8.86
C SER A 48 -1.16 2.11 -9.40
N TYR A 49 0.01 1.51 -9.14
CA TYR A 49 1.28 1.92 -9.75
C TYR A 49 1.22 1.88 -11.29
N GLY A 50 0.46 0.95 -11.87
CA GLY A 50 0.22 0.92 -13.31
C GLY A 50 -0.45 2.20 -13.84
N SER A 51 -1.16 2.95 -13.01
CA SER A 51 -1.70 4.26 -13.40
C SER A 51 -0.60 5.33 -13.50
N ILE A 52 0.44 5.28 -12.66
CA ILE A 52 1.63 6.14 -12.77
C ILE A 52 2.40 5.79 -14.05
N LEU A 53 2.65 4.48 -14.27
CA LEU A 53 3.32 3.98 -15.46
C LEU A 53 2.55 4.33 -16.74
N GLY A 54 1.22 4.21 -16.71
CA GLY A 54 0.36 4.59 -17.83
C GLY A 54 0.47 6.08 -18.17
N GLN A 55 0.52 6.97 -17.18
CA GLN A 55 0.76 8.41 -17.41
C GLN A 55 2.15 8.68 -17.99
N ALA A 56 3.19 7.98 -17.51
CA ALA A 56 4.53 8.07 -18.09
C ALA A 56 4.55 7.55 -19.52
N TYR A 57 3.84 6.45 -19.80
CA TYR A 57 3.75 5.86 -21.12
C TYR A 57 3.00 6.75 -22.13
N ILE A 58 1.95 7.46 -21.71
CA ILE A 58 1.28 8.48 -22.54
C ILE A 58 2.30 9.53 -23.01
N ASN A 59 3.19 9.97 -22.13
CA ASN A 59 4.21 10.95 -22.48
C ASN A 59 5.31 10.37 -23.38
N GLN A 60 5.61 9.08 -23.23
CA GLN A 60 6.67 8.40 -23.96
C GLN A 60 6.25 8.00 -25.38
N ASP A 61 5.08 7.38 -25.55
CA ASP A 61 4.62 6.79 -26.83
C ASP A 61 3.12 7.06 -27.07
N PRO A 62 2.70 8.33 -27.17
CA PRO A 62 1.27 8.65 -27.35
C PRO A 62 0.68 8.07 -28.64
N ALA A 63 1.52 7.94 -29.69
CA ALA A 63 1.08 7.38 -30.97
C ALA A 63 0.83 5.87 -30.92
N GLY A 64 1.49 5.15 -30.03
CA GLY A 64 1.33 3.71 -29.84
C GLY A 64 0.11 3.33 -28.99
N ILE A 65 -0.60 4.29 -28.43
CA ILE A 65 -1.78 4.06 -27.61
C ILE A 65 -3.04 4.28 -28.44
N ARG A 66 -3.95 3.29 -28.46
CA ARG A 66 -5.29 3.43 -29.04
C ARG A 66 -6.30 3.92 -28.00
N ALA A 67 -6.27 3.33 -26.81
CA ALA A 67 -7.08 3.72 -25.65
C ALA A 67 -6.32 3.35 -24.37
N ILE A 68 -6.55 4.13 -23.31
CA ILE A 68 -6.00 3.85 -22.00
C ILE A 68 -7.06 3.99 -20.92
N VAL A 69 -7.07 3.06 -19.98
CA VAL A 69 -7.88 3.09 -18.76
C VAL A 69 -6.92 3.13 -17.57
N LEU A 70 -7.06 4.14 -16.73
CA LEU A 70 -6.29 4.29 -15.50
C LEU A 70 -7.22 4.08 -14.33
N ASP A 71 -7.01 2.99 -13.60
CA ASP A 71 -7.82 2.56 -12.45
C ASP A 71 -7.06 2.81 -11.16
N ALA A 72 -7.76 3.19 -10.09
CA ALA A 72 -7.12 3.59 -8.82
C ALA A 72 -5.98 4.60 -9.05
N ILE A 73 -6.30 5.71 -9.69
CA ILE A 73 -5.34 6.68 -10.22
C ILE A 73 -4.45 7.28 -9.13
N VAL A 74 -3.13 7.18 -9.35
CA VAL A 74 -2.11 7.89 -8.57
C VAL A 74 -1.48 8.94 -9.50
N PRO A 75 -1.54 10.25 -9.15
CA PRO A 75 -0.93 11.28 -9.97
C PRO A 75 0.58 11.11 -10.12
N ILE A 76 1.10 11.32 -11.33
CA ILE A 76 2.54 11.25 -11.59
C ILE A 76 3.34 12.40 -10.93
N THR A 77 2.65 13.43 -10.44
CA THR A 77 3.28 14.56 -9.75
C THR A 77 3.99 14.12 -8.48
N PRO A 78 5.29 14.41 -8.30
CA PRO A 78 6.08 13.91 -7.18
C PRO A 78 5.57 14.37 -5.82
N GLY A 79 5.58 13.46 -4.85
CA GLY A 79 5.65 13.76 -3.42
C GLY A 79 4.35 14.03 -2.67
N ALA A 80 3.38 14.75 -3.23
CA ALA A 80 2.22 15.20 -2.47
C ALA A 80 1.25 14.08 -2.06
N HIS A 81 1.19 13.00 -2.82
CA HIS A 81 0.24 11.91 -2.59
C HIS A 81 0.61 11.07 -1.36
N PHE A 82 1.82 10.55 -1.33
CA PHE A 82 2.28 9.71 -0.20
C PHE A 82 2.45 10.49 1.10
N GLN A 83 2.76 11.79 1.02
CA GLN A 83 2.87 12.66 2.21
C GLN A 83 1.53 12.83 2.93
N ARG A 84 0.40 12.69 2.25
CA ARG A 84 -0.94 12.87 2.81
C ARG A 84 -1.62 11.57 3.23
N ILE A 85 -1.02 10.41 2.96
CA ILE A 85 -1.66 9.11 3.22
C ILE A 85 -2.05 8.95 4.69
N GLY A 86 -1.19 9.38 5.62
CA GLY A 86 -1.47 9.35 7.05
C GLY A 86 -2.64 10.26 7.45
N ALA A 87 -2.76 11.45 6.83
CA ALA A 87 -3.87 12.36 7.10
C ALA A 87 -5.19 11.82 6.55
N HIS A 88 -5.16 11.18 5.38
CA HIS A 88 -6.34 10.53 4.81
C HIS A 88 -6.78 9.35 5.65
N PHE A 89 -5.86 8.49 6.05
CA PHE A 89 -6.15 7.37 6.94
C PHE A 89 -6.73 7.84 8.28
N GLN A 90 -6.15 8.88 8.90
CA GLN A 90 -6.70 9.45 10.14
C GLN A 90 -8.13 9.95 9.94
N ARG A 91 -8.43 10.65 8.85
CA ARG A 91 -9.78 11.10 8.51
C ARG A 91 -10.75 9.92 8.39
N ASP A 92 -10.34 8.84 7.73
CA ASP A 92 -11.20 7.68 7.52
C ASP A 92 -11.48 6.95 8.84
N LEU A 93 -10.52 6.88 9.75
CA LEU A 93 -10.73 6.40 11.12
C LEU A 93 -11.67 7.32 11.93
N ASP A 94 -11.56 8.63 11.76
CA ASP A 94 -12.45 9.59 12.42
C ASP A 94 -13.91 9.43 11.94
N ILE A 95 -14.12 9.24 10.63
CA ILE A 95 -15.44 8.98 10.05
C ILE A 95 -16.00 7.65 10.57
N LEU A 96 -15.20 6.59 10.59
CA LEU A 96 -15.62 5.28 11.11
C LEU A 96 -16.04 5.35 12.57
N ALA A 97 -15.23 5.98 13.40
CA ALA A 97 -15.52 6.15 14.83
C ALA A 97 -16.77 6.98 15.08
N ALA A 98 -16.96 8.07 14.32
CA ALA A 98 -18.17 8.91 14.40
C ALA A 98 -19.41 8.12 13.94
N THR A 99 -19.31 7.34 12.88
CA THR A 99 -20.39 6.49 12.38
C THR A 99 -20.78 5.42 13.40
N CYS A 100 -19.79 4.79 14.03
CA CYS A 100 -20.03 3.82 15.11
C CYS A 100 -20.71 4.49 16.31
N ALA A 101 -20.23 5.66 16.75
CA ALA A 101 -20.80 6.39 17.86
C ALA A 101 -22.24 6.84 17.62
N ALA A 102 -22.63 7.11 16.38
CA ALA A 102 -23.99 7.47 15.98
C ALA A 102 -24.97 6.28 15.98
N GLN A 103 -24.47 5.04 15.97
CA GLN A 103 -25.28 3.82 16.00
C GLN A 103 -25.35 3.27 17.45
N PRO A 104 -26.52 3.22 18.09
CA PRO A 104 -26.62 2.80 19.50
C PRO A 104 -26.05 1.42 19.83
N SER A 105 -26.15 0.46 18.92
CA SER A 105 -25.56 -0.88 19.08
C SER A 105 -24.04 -0.85 19.04
N CYS A 106 -23.46 -0.13 18.08
CA CYS A 106 -22.02 0.02 17.92
C CYS A 106 -21.42 0.83 19.08
N ALA A 107 -22.03 1.95 19.44
CA ALA A 107 -21.59 2.78 20.56
C ALA A 107 -21.56 2.04 21.90
N ARG A 108 -22.51 1.12 22.13
CA ARG A 108 -22.51 0.26 23.32
C ARG A 108 -21.45 -0.83 23.28
N ALA A 109 -21.25 -1.45 22.11
CA ALA A 109 -20.25 -2.51 21.95
C ALA A 109 -18.83 -1.98 22.01
N TYR A 110 -18.58 -0.80 21.42
CA TYR A 110 -17.23 -0.22 21.25
C TYR A 110 -17.19 1.24 21.79
N PRO A 111 -17.35 1.44 23.11
CA PRO A 111 -17.33 2.78 23.69
C PRO A 111 -15.95 3.42 23.54
N LYS A 112 -15.92 4.69 23.14
CA LYS A 112 -14.68 5.47 22.96
C LYS A 112 -13.66 4.80 22.01
N LEU A 113 -14.15 4.16 20.94
CA LEU A 113 -13.37 3.34 20.02
C LEU A 113 -12.05 4.01 19.58
N GLN A 114 -12.14 5.25 19.12
CA GLN A 114 -10.96 5.99 18.62
C GLN A 114 -9.91 6.26 19.70
N GLU A 115 -10.36 6.65 20.91
CA GLU A 115 -9.46 6.92 22.03
C GLU A 115 -8.71 5.64 22.45
N ARG A 116 -9.44 4.53 22.53
CA ARG A 116 -8.87 3.21 22.87
C ARG A 116 -7.89 2.73 21.83
N PHE A 117 -8.24 2.84 20.56
CA PHE A 117 -7.35 2.46 19.46
C PHE A 117 -6.06 3.30 19.44
N LYS A 118 -6.16 4.63 19.60
CA LYS A 118 -4.98 5.50 19.72
C LYS A 118 -4.12 5.16 20.95
N ALA A 119 -4.74 4.81 22.06
CA ALA A 119 -4.01 4.38 23.26
C ALA A 119 -3.27 3.07 23.04
N ALA A 120 -3.87 2.10 22.36
CA ALA A 120 -3.24 0.82 21.99
C ALA A 120 -2.02 1.03 21.07
N ILE A 121 -2.16 1.82 20.01
CA ILE A 121 -1.04 2.19 19.13
C ILE A 121 0.11 2.83 19.92
N ASN A 122 -0.18 3.78 20.79
CA ASN A 122 0.84 4.45 21.59
C ASN A 122 1.52 3.51 22.58
N LYS A 123 0.78 2.58 23.17
CA LYS A 123 1.34 1.56 24.06
C LYS A 123 2.33 0.65 23.31
N VAL A 124 1.95 0.15 22.15
CA VAL A 124 2.82 -0.75 21.35
C VAL A 124 3.99 0.01 20.73
N LYS A 125 3.82 1.31 20.44
CA LYS A 125 4.92 2.16 20.02
C LYS A 125 6.02 2.27 21.08
N SER A 126 5.63 2.37 22.35
CA SER A 126 6.58 2.44 23.49
C SER A 126 7.06 1.06 23.95
N GLN A 127 6.26 0.03 23.78
CA GLN A 127 6.52 -1.33 24.23
C GLN A 127 6.07 -2.32 23.14
N PRO A 128 6.92 -2.59 22.13
CA PRO A 128 6.62 -3.61 21.12
C PRO A 128 6.34 -4.97 21.75
N ILE A 129 5.37 -5.69 21.20
CA ILE A 129 4.94 -7.00 21.72
C ILE A 129 5.75 -8.07 20.98
N GLU A 130 6.45 -8.93 21.73
CA GLU A 130 7.04 -10.14 21.18
C GLU A 130 5.94 -11.18 20.95
N VAL A 131 5.89 -11.76 19.77
CA VAL A 131 4.94 -12.79 19.39
C VAL A 131 5.67 -13.98 18.80
N ASP A 132 5.16 -15.16 19.05
CA ASP A 132 5.62 -16.34 18.32
C ASP A 132 5.08 -16.26 16.89
N ALA A 133 5.96 -16.25 15.91
CA ALA A 133 5.57 -16.26 14.52
C ALA A 133 4.87 -17.60 14.19
N ILE A 134 3.80 -17.52 13.41
CA ILE A 134 3.10 -18.71 12.95
C ILE A 134 4.05 -19.47 12.02
N ASP A 135 4.32 -20.74 12.38
CA ASP A 135 5.07 -21.64 11.52
C ASP A 135 4.24 -21.95 10.27
N THR A 136 4.75 -21.55 9.11
CA THR A 136 4.18 -21.87 7.81
C THR A 136 5.26 -22.51 6.94
N GLU A 137 4.87 -23.24 5.90
CA GLU A 137 5.82 -23.81 4.93
C GLU A 137 6.75 -22.76 4.31
N GLN A 138 6.32 -21.50 4.27
CA GLN A 138 7.09 -20.38 3.70
C GLN A 138 7.95 -19.64 4.73
N PHE A 139 7.57 -19.68 6.00
CA PHE A 139 8.24 -18.96 7.08
C PHE A 139 8.43 -19.90 8.26
N PRO A 140 9.68 -20.34 8.53
CA PRO A 140 9.96 -21.17 9.70
C PRO A 140 9.61 -20.45 10.99
N ALA A 141 9.21 -21.20 12.00
CA ALA A 141 8.89 -20.67 13.32
C ALA A 141 10.01 -19.76 13.81
N ALA A 142 9.69 -18.51 14.05
CA ALA A 142 10.60 -17.49 14.54
C ALA A 142 9.87 -16.58 15.52
N LYS A 143 10.60 -15.97 16.44
CA LYS A 143 10.04 -14.89 17.24
C LYS A 143 9.94 -13.63 16.40
N GLY A 144 8.76 -13.04 16.37
CA GLY A 144 8.45 -11.79 15.70
C GLY A 144 8.14 -10.68 16.70
N TRP A 145 8.23 -9.44 16.22
CA TRP A 145 7.85 -8.27 17.01
C TRP A 145 6.61 -7.62 16.40
N PHE A 146 5.60 -7.40 17.22
CA PHE A 146 4.40 -6.66 16.82
C PHE A 146 4.62 -5.18 17.09
N PHE A 147 4.80 -4.41 16.02
CA PHE A 147 5.01 -2.97 16.05
C PHE A 147 3.70 -2.21 15.84
N HIS A 148 3.68 -0.95 16.25
CA HIS A 148 2.54 -0.05 16.02
C HIS A 148 2.12 0.07 14.56
N ASP A 149 3.05 -0.08 13.62
CA ASP A 149 2.77 -0.06 12.18
C ASP A 149 1.88 -1.24 11.74
N LEU A 150 2.04 -2.42 12.35
CA LEU A 150 1.19 -3.58 12.08
C LEU A 150 -0.22 -3.38 12.63
N ILE A 151 -0.35 -2.77 13.81
CA ILE A 151 -1.64 -2.45 14.42
C ILE A 151 -2.40 -1.42 13.59
N GLY A 152 -1.73 -0.37 13.14
CA GLY A 152 -2.31 0.63 12.23
C GLY A 152 -2.54 0.09 10.83
N GLY A 153 -1.69 -0.83 10.38
CA GLY A 153 -1.75 -1.43 9.04
C GLY A 153 -2.95 -2.34 8.82
N ALA A 154 -3.42 -3.07 9.84
CA ALA A 154 -4.56 -3.96 9.70
C ALA A 154 -5.88 -3.22 9.38
N PRO A 155 -6.29 -2.15 10.12
CA PRO A 155 -7.42 -1.32 9.73
C PRO A 155 -7.21 -0.59 8.40
N PHE A 156 -5.98 -0.15 8.10
CA PHE A 156 -5.65 0.47 6.82
C PHE A 156 -5.92 -0.49 5.65
N ALA A 157 -5.43 -1.73 5.74
CA ALA A 157 -5.66 -2.74 4.72
C ALA A 157 -7.15 -3.10 4.60
N ALA A 158 -7.86 -3.21 5.72
CA ALA A 158 -9.27 -3.54 5.73
C ALA A 158 -10.16 -2.45 5.12
N LEU A 159 -9.73 -1.18 5.11
CA LEU A 159 -10.44 -0.07 4.46
C LEU A 159 -10.47 -0.14 2.92
N TYR A 160 -9.63 -0.98 2.30
CA TYR A 160 -9.67 -1.19 0.86
C TYR A 160 -10.91 -1.96 0.39
N GLU A 161 -11.55 -2.73 1.28
CA GLU A 161 -12.70 -3.56 0.95
C GLU A 161 -13.94 -3.11 1.72
N GLN A 162 -14.99 -2.67 1.03
CA GLN A 162 -16.21 -2.17 1.67
C GLN A 162 -16.90 -3.20 2.57
N ASP A 163 -16.81 -4.49 2.22
CA ASP A 163 -17.37 -5.58 3.00
C ASP A 163 -16.74 -5.72 4.39
N ASN A 164 -15.55 -5.16 4.59
CA ASN A 164 -14.88 -5.14 5.88
C ASN A 164 -15.37 -4.02 6.82
N TYR A 165 -16.04 -2.99 6.31
CA TYR A 165 -16.43 -1.82 7.12
C TYR A 165 -17.26 -2.16 8.37
N PRO A 166 -18.22 -3.10 8.33
CA PRO A 166 -18.97 -3.51 9.52
C PRO A 166 -18.11 -4.16 10.60
N THR A 167 -16.99 -4.77 10.24
CA THR A 167 -16.08 -5.48 11.16
C THR A 167 -14.95 -4.60 11.70
N LEU A 168 -14.69 -3.45 11.09
CA LEU A 168 -13.61 -2.55 11.49
C LEU A 168 -13.66 -2.10 12.95
N PRO A 169 -14.83 -1.76 13.54
CA PRO A 169 -14.89 -1.43 14.97
C PRO A 169 -14.40 -2.57 15.86
N ALA A 170 -14.74 -3.83 15.54
CA ALA A 170 -14.26 -5.00 16.28
C ALA A 170 -12.75 -5.19 16.12
N LEU A 171 -12.22 -5.01 14.90
CA LEU A 171 -10.79 -5.10 14.63
C LEU A 171 -10.00 -4.03 15.40
N MET A 172 -10.49 -2.79 15.44
CA MET A 172 -9.86 -1.70 16.20
C MET A 172 -9.92 -1.88 17.71
N ASP A 173 -10.95 -2.58 18.21
CA ASP A 173 -11.17 -2.84 19.63
C ASP A 173 -10.36 -4.05 20.13
N ALA A 174 -10.02 -4.97 19.24
CA ALA A 174 -9.26 -6.18 19.57
C ALA A 174 -7.77 -5.95 19.84
N VAL A 175 -7.29 -4.73 19.62
CA VAL A 175 -5.91 -4.30 19.80
C VAL A 175 -5.75 -3.60 21.16
#